data_9cabd3631849b93c7c4d5b5385d4c2fc
#
_entry.id   9cabd3631849b93c7c4d5b5385d4c2fc
#
_cell.length_a   1.000
_cell.length_b   1.000
_cell.length_c   1.000
_cell.angle_alpha   90.00
_cell.angle_beta   90.00
_cell.angle_gamma   90.00
#
_symmetry.space_group_name_H-M   'P 1'
#
loop_
_entity.id
_entity.type
_entity.pdbx_description
1 polymer ?
#
loop_
_entity_poly.entity_id
_entity_poly.type
_entity_poly.pdbx_seq_one_letter_code
_entity_poly.pdbx_strand_id
1 'polypeptide(L)'
;MRKYVGAPGVAGFTITSSRHAPVHSNEYMKLYSMLEEADQALAFHSHLNWQDEYTSQLNRFISMHAISFVLCNLVHLTNWVINGLPERFPKLRTLWIESGLAWLAFITQRLDNEYLMRSSEAPLLKRLPSEYISEMFFTTQPMERTNMKLLEATMDAINAPTQLVYASDWPHWDFDLPSSVWDLPFLDETAKRNILGYNAANLFNLEVPDKYQKRAYAAE
;
A
#
# COMPACT_ATOMS: atom_id res chain seq x y z
N MET A 1 -18.00 -0.80 -13.59
CA MET A 1 -17.36 0.29 -12.90
C MET A 1 -18.06 1.64 -13.03
N ARG A 2 -18.30 2.20 -14.22
CA ARG A 2 -19.00 3.51 -14.40
C ARG A 2 -20.24 3.72 -13.52
N LYS A 3 -21.00 2.65 -13.22
CA LYS A 3 -22.19 2.71 -12.37
C LYS A 3 -21.88 3.06 -10.90
N TYR A 4 -20.67 2.78 -10.43
CA TYR A 4 -20.31 2.88 -9.02
C TYR A 4 -19.28 3.97 -8.71
N VAL A 5 -18.60 4.51 -9.73
CA VAL A 5 -17.69 5.64 -9.55
C VAL A 5 -18.49 6.86 -9.12
N GLY A 6 -18.13 7.47 -7.99
CA GLY A 6 -18.84 8.59 -7.38
C GLY A 6 -20.18 8.21 -6.73
N ALA A 7 -20.56 6.93 -6.67
CA ALA A 7 -21.82 6.52 -6.04
C ALA A 7 -21.73 6.64 -4.50
N PRO A 8 -22.82 7.05 -3.82
CA PRO A 8 -22.87 7.11 -2.37
C PRO A 8 -22.53 5.76 -1.72
N GLY A 9 -21.66 5.78 -0.71
CA GLY A 9 -21.20 4.59 -0.01
C GLY A 9 -20.08 3.80 -0.70
N VAL A 10 -19.56 4.26 -1.84
CA VAL A 10 -18.40 3.67 -2.52
C VAL A 10 -17.18 4.58 -2.31
N ALA A 11 -16.27 4.16 -1.44
CA ALA A 11 -15.09 4.92 -1.07
C ALA A 11 -13.88 4.70 -2.01
N GLY A 12 -13.84 3.56 -2.70
CA GLY A 12 -12.75 3.20 -3.59
C GLY A 12 -12.98 1.88 -4.30
N PHE A 13 -11.99 1.44 -5.07
CA PHE A 13 -12.05 0.19 -5.83
C PHE A 13 -10.80 -0.66 -5.58
N THR A 14 -10.98 -1.97 -5.61
CA THR A 14 -9.87 -2.92 -5.46
C THR A 14 -9.66 -3.69 -6.76
N ILE A 15 -8.41 -3.75 -7.20
CA ILE A 15 -7.96 -4.70 -8.21
C ILE A 15 -7.42 -5.92 -7.46
N THR A 16 -8.05 -7.06 -7.68
CA THR A 16 -7.58 -8.33 -7.12
C THR A 16 -6.88 -9.13 -8.20
N SER A 17 -5.66 -9.55 -7.92
CA SER A 17 -4.98 -10.63 -8.60
C SER A 17 -3.98 -10.36 -9.71
N SER A 18 -3.05 -11.30 -9.80
CA SER A 18 -2.05 -11.53 -10.82
C SER A 18 -2.60 -11.94 -12.21
N ARG A 19 -3.90 -12.16 -12.34
CA ARG A 19 -4.51 -12.73 -13.57
C ARG A 19 -4.97 -11.71 -14.60
N HIS A 20 -4.84 -10.43 -14.30
CA HIS A 20 -5.23 -9.35 -15.21
C HIS A 20 -4.03 -8.85 -16.01
N ALA A 21 -4.31 -8.02 -17.01
CA ALA A 21 -3.26 -7.33 -17.74
C ALA A 21 -2.37 -6.51 -16.78
N PRO A 22 -1.11 -6.26 -17.12
CA PRO A 22 -0.21 -5.45 -16.29
C PRO A 22 -0.83 -4.10 -15.94
N VAL A 23 -0.57 -3.59 -14.74
CA VAL A 23 -1.17 -2.34 -14.24
C VAL A 23 -0.91 -1.13 -15.13
N HIS A 24 0.13 -1.15 -15.94
CA HIS A 24 0.46 -0.12 -16.93
C HIS A 24 -0.21 -0.34 -18.29
N SER A 25 -1.06 -1.36 -18.44
CA SER A 25 -1.78 -1.61 -19.69
C SER A 25 -2.71 -0.44 -20.03
N ASN A 26 -2.78 -0.08 -21.33
CA ASN A 26 -3.65 0.98 -21.82
C ASN A 26 -5.13 0.75 -21.50
N GLU A 27 -5.55 -0.50 -21.30
CA GLU A 27 -6.92 -0.85 -20.90
C GLU A 27 -7.37 -0.16 -19.61
N TYR A 28 -6.44 0.06 -18.67
CA TYR A 28 -6.72 0.64 -17.36
C TYR A 28 -6.65 2.15 -17.31
N MET A 29 -6.04 2.82 -18.31
CA MET A 29 -5.78 4.26 -18.24
C MET A 29 -7.06 5.07 -18.04
N LYS A 30 -8.13 4.69 -18.77
CA LYS A 30 -9.44 5.35 -18.60
C LYS A 30 -10.05 5.12 -17.22
N LEU A 31 -9.80 3.95 -16.63
CA LEU A 31 -10.24 3.66 -15.28
C LEU A 31 -9.55 4.56 -14.28
N TYR A 32 -8.21 4.67 -14.37
CA TYR A 32 -7.42 5.49 -13.46
C TYR A 32 -7.82 6.97 -13.55
N SER A 33 -8.02 7.51 -14.75
CA SER A 33 -8.56 8.86 -14.93
C SER A 33 -9.92 9.06 -14.24
N MET A 34 -10.83 8.10 -14.42
CA MET A 34 -12.16 8.18 -13.76
C MET A 34 -12.09 8.15 -12.23
N LEU A 35 -11.18 7.36 -11.66
CA LEU A 35 -11.01 7.28 -10.21
C LEU A 35 -10.35 8.55 -9.66
N GLU A 36 -9.36 9.07 -10.36
CA GLU A 36 -8.71 10.34 -10.01
C GLU A 36 -9.69 11.51 -10.06
N GLU A 37 -10.50 11.62 -11.12
CA GLU A 37 -11.54 12.65 -11.28
C GLU A 37 -12.62 12.57 -10.21
N ALA A 38 -12.96 11.36 -9.75
CA ALA A 38 -13.93 11.10 -8.70
C ALA A 38 -13.34 11.19 -7.28
N ASP A 39 -12.04 11.45 -7.15
CA ASP A 39 -11.30 11.47 -5.89
C ASP A 39 -11.47 10.17 -5.08
N GLN A 40 -11.50 9.02 -5.77
CA GLN A 40 -11.66 7.69 -5.18
C GLN A 40 -10.35 6.91 -5.21
N ALA A 41 -10.03 6.23 -4.10
CA ALA A 41 -8.81 5.45 -3.98
C ALA A 41 -8.84 4.17 -4.82
N LEU A 42 -7.67 3.75 -5.28
CA LEU A 42 -7.42 2.47 -5.94
C LEU A 42 -6.59 1.57 -5.05
N ALA A 43 -7.10 0.40 -4.73
CA ALA A 43 -6.40 -0.60 -3.93
C ALA A 43 -5.92 -1.77 -4.80
N PHE A 44 -4.75 -2.31 -4.43
CA PHE A 44 -4.17 -3.51 -5.03
C PHE A 44 -4.10 -4.60 -3.97
N HIS A 45 -4.77 -5.70 -4.24
CA HIS A 45 -4.81 -6.88 -3.37
C HIS A 45 -4.43 -8.12 -4.16
N SER A 46 -3.65 -8.98 -3.57
CA SER A 46 -3.27 -10.26 -4.15
C SER A 46 -4.02 -11.42 -3.51
N HIS A 47 -3.69 -12.64 -3.90
CA HIS A 47 -4.19 -13.87 -3.31
C HIS A 47 -3.16 -14.99 -3.48
N LEU A 48 -3.37 -16.10 -2.79
CA LEU A 48 -2.57 -17.30 -2.96
C LEU A 48 -2.60 -17.78 -4.42
N ASN A 49 -1.43 -17.96 -5.01
CA ASN A 49 -1.31 -18.33 -6.42
C ASN A 49 -0.21 -19.37 -6.66
N TRP A 50 -0.63 -20.62 -6.92
CA TRP A 50 0.26 -21.73 -7.32
C TRP A 50 0.40 -21.89 -8.83
N GLN A 51 -0.16 -20.99 -9.63
CA GLN A 51 -0.20 -21.15 -11.10
C GLN A 51 0.93 -20.40 -11.81
N ASP A 52 1.64 -19.52 -11.12
CA ASP A 52 2.79 -18.84 -11.69
C ASP A 52 4.01 -19.77 -11.71
N GLU A 53 4.87 -19.61 -12.70
CA GLU A 53 6.07 -20.41 -12.90
C GLU A 53 6.95 -20.50 -11.65
N TYR A 54 7.12 -19.39 -10.92
CA TYR A 54 7.96 -19.36 -9.73
C TYR A 54 7.24 -19.90 -8.49
N THR A 55 6.00 -19.51 -8.26
CA THR A 55 5.26 -19.91 -7.07
C THR A 55 4.77 -21.36 -7.14
N SER A 56 4.59 -21.92 -8.34
CA SER A 56 4.27 -23.35 -8.53
C SER A 56 5.33 -24.32 -8.00
N GLN A 57 6.56 -23.83 -7.79
CA GLN A 57 7.66 -24.61 -7.22
C GLN A 57 7.58 -24.72 -5.69
N LEU A 58 6.73 -23.93 -5.04
CA LEU A 58 6.56 -23.94 -3.58
C LEU A 58 5.65 -25.10 -3.17
N ASN A 59 6.15 -25.98 -2.33
CA ASN A 59 5.46 -27.22 -1.96
C ASN A 59 4.83 -27.21 -0.55
N ARG A 60 4.84 -26.06 0.12
CA ARG A 60 4.26 -25.85 1.44
C ARG A 60 3.35 -24.63 1.46
N PHE A 61 2.23 -24.74 2.18
CA PHE A 61 1.31 -23.62 2.35
C PHE A 61 2.02 -22.38 2.93
N ILE A 62 2.82 -22.56 3.97
CA ILE A 62 3.56 -21.45 4.61
C ILE A 62 4.51 -20.73 3.66
N SER A 63 5.16 -21.46 2.75
CA SER A 63 6.04 -20.88 1.73
C SER A 63 5.24 -20.06 0.72
N MET A 64 4.11 -20.59 0.28
CA MET A 64 3.20 -19.91 -0.64
C MET A 64 2.61 -18.65 -0.01
N HIS A 65 2.12 -18.75 1.21
CA HIS A 65 1.56 -17.64 1.96
C HIS A 65 2.58 -16.51 2.17
N ALA A 66 3.81 -16.86 2.53
CA ALA A 66 4.89 -15.89 2.75
C ALA A 66 5.30 -15.12 1.49
N ILE A 67 5.12 -15.68 0.28
CA ILE A 67 5.72 -15.12 -0.95
C ILE A 67 4.68 -14.59 -1.94
N SER A 68 3.53 -15.24 -2.11
CA SER A 68 2.67 -14.95 -3.26
C SER A 68 2.02 -13.55 -3.20
N PHE A 69 1.61 -13.11 -2.02
CA PHE A 69 1.04 -11.77 -1.83
C PHE A 69 2.09 -10.69 -2.12
N VAL A 70 3.26 -10.85 -1.52
CA VAL A 70 4.40 -9.93 -1.69
C VAL A 70 4.83 -9.88 -3.15
N LEU A 71 5.03 -11.04 -3.80
CA LEU A 71 5.53 -11.11 -5.17
C LEU A 71 4.59 -10.39 -6.15
N CYS A 72 3.29 -10.58 -5.99
CA CYS A 72 2.30 -9.93 -6.85
C CYS A 72 2.34 -8.40 -6.70
N ASN A 73 2.28 -7.90 -5.46
CA ASN A 73 2.32 -6.46 -5.21
C ASN A 73 3.68 -5.84 -5.55
N LEU A 74 4.78 -6.57 -5.38
CA LEU A 74 6.11 -6.13 -5.79
C LEU A 74 6.17 -5.89 -7.31
N VAL A 75 5.63 -6.81 -8.11
CA VAL A 75 5.57 -6.65 -9.58
C VAL A 75 4.65 -5.50 -9.97
N HIS A 76 3.48 -5.39 -9.35
CA HIS A 76 2.52 -4.33 -9.64
C HIS A 76 3.06 -2.95 -9.26
N LEU A 77 3.64 -2.80 -8.07
CA LEU A 77 4.21 -1.52 -7.62
C LEU A 77 5.39 -1.11 -8.50
N THR A 78 6.28 -2.04 -8.84
CA THR A 78 7.38 -1.78 -9.77
C THR A 78 6.86 -1.24 -11.10
N ASN A 79 5.87 -1.92 -11.70
CA ASN A 79 5.26 -1.47 -12.95
C ASN A 79 4.52 -0.15 -12.79
N TRP A 80 3.85 0.08 -11.66
CA TRP A 80 3.17 1.34 -11.37
C TRP A 80 4.12 2.52 -11.39
N VAL A 81 5.23 2.39 -10.68
CA VAL A 81 6.23 3.47 -10.55
C VAL A 81 7.00 3.64 -11.85
N ILE A 82 7.67 2.60 -12.34
CA ILE A 82 8.62 2.70 -13.47
C ILE A 82 7.94 3.14 -14.77
N ASN A 83 6.68 2.79 -14.97
CA ASN A 83 5.91 3.27 -16.12
C ASN A 83 5.28 4.67 -15.91
N GLY A 84 5.64 5.37 -14.84
CA GLY A 84 5.27 6.76 -14.59
C GLY A 84 3.78 6.98 -14.32
N LEU A 85 3.07 5.97 -13.79
CA LEU A 85 1.64 6.14 -13.47
C LEU A 85 1.41 7.19 -12.38
N PRO A 86 2.28 7.38 -11.36
CA PRO A 86 2.15 8.48 -10.41
C PRO A 86 2.27 9.87 -11.06
N GLU A 87 3.09 10.01 -12.10
CA GLU A 87 3.19 11.27 -12.86
C GLU A 87 1.98 11.49 -13.76
N ARG A 88 1.40 10.41 -14.27
CA ARG A 88 0.23 10.46 -15.16
C ARG A 88 -1.08 10.69 -14.41
N PHE A 89 -1.17 10.18 -13.17
CA PHE A 89 -2.33 10.28 -12.29
C PHE A 89 -1.89 10.76 -10.90
N PRO A 90 -1.44 12.02 -10.77
CA PRO A 90 -0.79 12.51 -9.56
C PRO A 90 -1.72 12.66 -8.36
N LYS A 91 -3.01 12.66 -8.56
CA LYS A 91 -4.02 12.75 -7.50
C LYS A 91 -4.63 11.39 -7.14
N LEU A 92 -4.34 10.33 -7.91
CA LEU A 92 -4.90 9.02 -7.66
C LEU A 92 -4.18 8.36 -6.48
N ARG A 93 -4.87 8.30 -5.33
CA ARG A 93 -4.36 7.61 -4.14
C ARG A 93 -4.39 6.10 -4.34
N THR A 94 -3.27 5.45 -4.06
CA THR A 94 -3.14 3.98 -4.15
C THR A 94 -2.93 3.36 -2.78
N LEU A 95 -3.55 2.19 -2.55
CA LEU A 95 -3.41 1.39 -1.34
C LEU A 95 -2.91 -0.02 -1.70
N TRP A 96 -1.82 -0.45 -1.07
CA TRP A 96 -1.22 -1.77 -1.27
C TRP A 96 -1.54 -2.66 -0.09
N ILE A 97 -2.34 -3.72 -0.34
CA ILE A 97 -2.99 -4.51 0.70
C ILE A 97 -2.30 -5.86 0.87
N GLU A 98 -2.17 -6.29 2.13
CA GLU A 98 -1.85 -7.66 2.57
C GLU A 98 -0.55 -8.23 1.98
N SER A 99 0.53 -7.45 2.06
CA SER A 99 1.84 -7.87 1.55
C SER A 99 2.97 -7.68 2.56
N GLY A 100 2.64 -7.33 3.80
CA GLY A 100 3.63 -6.96 4.79
C GLY A 100 4.35 -5.66 4.47
N LEU A 101 5.41 -5.36 5.20
CA LEU A 101 6.15 -4.11 5.08
C LEU A 101 7.63 -4.32 4.69
N ALA A 102 8.24 -5.45 5.07
CA ALA A 102 9.69 -5.66 4.91
C ALA A 102 10.19 -5.56 3.45
N TRP A 103 9.36 -5.92 2.48
CA TRP A 103 9.69 -5.84 1.06
C TRP A 103 9.82 -4.39 0.56
N LEU A 104 9.20 -3.43 1.24
CA LEU A 104 9.26 -2.01 0.88
C LEU A 104 10.66 -1.44 1.06
N ALA A 105 11.38 -1.82 2.13
CA ALA A 105 12.77 -1.44 2.32
C ALA A 105 13.68 -1.97 1.20
N PHE A 106 13.38 -3.16 0.68
CA PHE A 106 14.09 -3.74 -0.46
C PHE A 106 13.78 -2.98 -1.76
N ILE A 107 12.50 -2.80 -2.08
CA ILE A 107 12.12 -2.30 -3.40
C ILE A 107 12.44 -0.81 -3.59
N THR A 108 12.30 0.00 -2.55
CA THR A 108 12.66 1.42 -2.59
C THR A 108 14.14 1.60 -2.95
N GLN A 109 15.03 0.94 -2.23
CA GLN A 109 16.46 1.02 -2.50
C GLN A 109 16.84 0.42 -3.87
N ARG A 110 16.23 -0.70 -4.23
CA ARG A 110 16.52 -1.36 -5.51
C ARG A 110 16.12 -0.48 -6.69
N LEU A 111 14.91 0.08 -6.68
CA LEU A 111 14.44 0.91 -7.79
C LEU A 111 15.20 2.23 -7.90
N ASP A 112 15.59 2.84 -6.79
CA ASP A 112 16.43 4.04 -6.83
C ASP A 112 17.80 3.77 -7.48
N ASN A 113 18.45 2.68 -7.08
CA ASN A 113 19.73 2.30 -7.69
C ASN A 113 19.60 2.04 -9.20
N GLU A 114 18.60 1.30 -9.63
CA GLU A 114 18.36 1.02 -11.05
C GLU A 114 18.04 2.31 -11.82
N TYR A 115 17.19 3.18 -11.26
CA TYR A 115 16.84 4.45 -11.88
C TYR A 115 18.04 5.38 -12.04
N LEU A 116 18.91 5.48 -11.04
CA LEU A 116 20.14 6.29 -11.13
C LEU A 116 21.10 5.79 -12.22
N MET A 117 21.12 4.49 -12.50
CA MET A 117 21.96 3.91 -13.55
C MET A 117 21.32 4.01 -14.93
N ARG A 118 19.99 3.94 -15.04
CA ARG A 118 19.28 3.78 -16.31
C ARG A 118 17.98 4.59 -16.38
N SER A 119 18.02 5.84 -15.94
CA SER A 119 16.84 6.73 -15.93
C SER A 119 16.17 6.90 -17.30
N SER A 120 16.92 6.71 -18.38
CA SER A 120 16.38 6.73 -19.75
C SER A 120 15.31 5.66 -20.02
N GLU A 121 15.25 4.58 -19.23
CA GLU A 121 14.22 3.54 -19.34
C GLU A 121 12.93 3.88 -18.56
N ALA A 122 12.97 4.90 -17.70
CA ALA A 122 11.81 5.42 -16.99
C ALA A 122 11.62 6.93 -17.25
N PRO A 123 11.43 7.35 -18.51
CA PRO A 123 11.50 8.76 -18.95
C PRO A 123 10.38 9.64 -18.39
N LEU A 124 9.34 9.06 -17.82
CA LEU A 124 8.23 9.81 -17.22
C LEU A 124 8.51 10.22 -15.77
N LEU A 125 9.43 9.56 -15.08
CA LEU A 125 9.77 9.89 -13.70
C LEU A 125 10.56 11.20 -13.62
N LYS A 126 10.22 12.03 -12.65
CA LYS A 126 10.89 13.31 -12.35
C LYS A 126 11.65 13.30 -11.04
N ARG A 127 11.42 12.28 -10.23
CA ARG A 127 12.00 12.08 -8.89
C ARG A 127 12.47 10.64 -8.75
N LEU A 128 13.14 10.33 -7.64
CA LEU A 128 13.50 8.95 -7.32
C LEU A 128 12.24 8.08 -7.12
N PRO A 129 12.26 6.80 -7.52
CA PRO A 129 11.18 5.86 -7.25
C PRO A 129 10.71 5.83 -5.80
N SER A 130 11.63 5.90 -4.83
CA SER A 130 11.31 5.92 -3.40
C SER A 130 10.43 7.10 -2.99
N GLU A 131 10.60 8.26 -3.62
CA GLU A 131 9.80 9.46 -3.32
C GLU A 131 8.33 9.27 -3.72
N TYR A 132 8.06 8.57 -4.83
CA TYR A 132 6.68 8.20 -5.21
C TYR A 132 6.11 7.13 -4.29
N ILE A 133 6.92 6.15 -3.89
CA ILE A 133 6.49 5.06 -3.01
C ILE A 133 6.12 5.60 -1.62
N SER A 134 6.86 6.58 -1.10
CA SER A 134 6.58 7.20 0.20
C SER A 134 5.30 8.06 0.23
N GLU A 135 4.68 8.31 -0.91
CA GLU A 135 3.39 9.00 -1.05
C GLU A 135 2.21 8.00 -1.19
N MET A 136 2.47 6.70 -1.31
CA MET A 136 1.45 5.65 -1.44
C MET A 136 1.01 5.15 -0.06
N PHE A 137 -0.18 4.55 -0.01
CA PHE A 137 -0.68 3.93 1.21
C PHE A 137 -0.42 2.43 1.23
N PHE A 138 -0.15 1.90 2.43
CA PHE A 138 0.10 0.48 2.67
C PHE A 138 -0.70 0.01 3.88
N THR A 139 -1.12 -1.27 3.89
CA THR A 139 -1.75 -1.85 5.08
C THR A 139 -0.71 -2.46 6.02
N THR A 140 -1.05 -2.47 7.31
CA THR A 140 -0.16 -3.02 8.34
C THR A 140 -0.03 -4.53 8.30
N GLN A 141 -1.08 -5.24 7.91
CA GLN A 141 -1.13 -6.70 8.01
C GLN A 141 -0.61 -7.36 6.70
N PRO A 142 0.16 -8.46 6.79
CA PRO A 142 0.81 -8.99 7.99
C PRO A 142 2.08 -8.17 8.36
N MET A 143 2.16 -7.73 9.61
CA MET A 143 3.30 -6.92 10.05
C MET A 143 4.46 -7.79 10.56
N GLU A 144 5.62 -7.73 9.92
CA GLU A 144 6.81 -8.49 10.31
C GLU A 144 7.51 -7.81 11.50
N ARG A 145 7.25 -8.29 12.72
CA ARG A 145 7.78 -7.73 13.99
C ARG A 145 8.98 -8.46 14.57
N THR A 146 9.56 -9.41 13.86
CA THR A 146 10.69 -10.20 14.36
C THR A 146 12.00 -9.41 14.44
N ASN A 147 12.12 -8.33 13.64
CA ASN A 147 13.25 -7.41 13.68
C ASN A 147 12.73 -5.97 13.76
N MET A 148 12.64 -5.44 14.98
CA MET A 148 12.08 -4.11 15.25
C MET A 148 12.88 -2.97 14.60
N LYS A 149 14.21 -3.08 14.48
CA LYS A 149 15.05 -2.07 13.82
C LYS A 149 14.79 -2.01 12.33
N LEU A 150 14.60 -3.17 11.69
CA LEU A 150 14.25 -3.22 10.27
C LEU A 150 12.85 -2.64 10.04
N LEU A 151 11.90 -2.98 10.91
CA LEU A 151 10.52 -2.46 10.85
C LEU A 151 10.51 -0.93 10.99
N GLU A 152 11.21 -0.38 11.99
CA GLU A 152 11.35 1.06 12.22
C GLU A 152 11.91 1.76 10.96
N ALA A 153 13.05 1.28 10.46
CA ALA A 153 13.67 1.84 9.25
C ALA A 153 12.77 1.74 8.01
N THR A 154 12.00 0.66 7.90
CA THR A 154 11.02 0.50 6.80
C THR A 154 9.88 1.50 6.94
N MET A 155 9.34 1.67 8.15
CA MET A 155 8.27 2.63 8.41
C MET A 155 8.71 4.08 8.16
N ASP A 156 9.94 4.41 8.50
CA ASP A 156 10.52 5.73 8.16
C ASP A 156 10.60 5.93 6.65
N ALA A 157 11.08 4.94 5.91
CA ALA A 157 11.26 5.01 4.46
C ALA A 157 9.94 5.21 3.69
N ILE A 158 8.82 4.74 4.22
CA ILE A 158 7.49 4.84 3.59
C ILE A 158 6.60 5.93 4.20
N ASN A 159 7.14 6.76 5.09
CA ASN A 159 6.34 7.81 5.74
C ASN A 159 5.15 7.25 6.54
N ALA A 160 5.35 6.12 7.25
CA ALA A 160 4.29 5.36 7.89
C ALA A 160 3.32 6.19 8.75
N PRO A 161 3.75 7.22 9.52
CA PRO A 161 2.83 8.05 10.30
C PRO A 161 1.67 8.66 9.51
N THR A 162 1.83 8.85 8.20
CA THR A 162 0.81 9.43 7.30
C THR A 162 0.31 8.47 6.21
N GLN A 163 1.09 7.43 5.88
CA GLN A 163 0.81 6.55 4.73
C GLN A 163 0.42 5.12 5.12
N LEU A 164 0.66 4.71 6.38
CA LEU A 164 0.30 3.38 6.80
C LEU A 164 -1.15 3.32 7.32
N VAL A 165 -1.89 2.31 6.92
CA VAL A 165 -3.30 2.09 7.29
C VAL A 165 -3.42 0.76 8.02
N TYR A 166 -4.02 0.78 9.21
CA TYR A 166 -4.26 -0.44 9.95
C TYR A 166 -5.26 -1.36 9.23
N ALA A 167 -4.91 -2.63 9.15
CA ALA A 167 -5.76 -3.72 8.73
C ALA A 167 -5.60 -4.89 9.70
N SER A 168 -6.70 -5.55 10.03
CA SER A 168 -6.68 -6.70 10.95
C SER A 168 -6.57 -8.04 10.23
N ASP A 169 -7.11 -8.11 9.03
CA ASP A 169 -7.29 -9.35 8.28
C ASP A 169 -8.19 -10.40 8.98
N TRP A 170 -8.99 -9.96 9.96
CA TRP A 170 -9.94 -10.84 10.61
C TRP A 170 -10.97 -11.40 9.61
N PRO A 171 -11.30 -12.71 9.59
CA PRO A 171 -10.95 -13.75 10.59
C PRO A 171 -9.85 -14.73 10.14
N HIS A 172 -8.91 -14.31 9.30
CA HIS A 172 -7.80 -15.16 8.89
C HIS A 172 -6.94 -15.56 10.08
N TRP A 173 -6.20 -16.67 9.95
CA TRP A 173 -5.44 -17.28 11.04
C TRP A 173 -4.26 -16.42 11.53
N ASP A 174 -3.77 -15.53 10.70
CA ASP A 174 -2.64 -14.63 10.95
C ASP A 174 -3.08 -13.17 11.18
N PHE A 175 -4.34 -12.97 11.60
CA PHE A 175 -4.88 -11.64 11.87
C PHE A 175 -4.07 -10.86 12.91
N ASP A 176 -4.03 -9.54 12.73
CA ASP A 176 -3.39 -8.60 13.64
C ASP A 176 -4.41 -7.85 14.52
N LEU A 177 -4.10 -7.75 15.82
CA LEU A 177 -4.85 -6.88 16.73
C LEU A 177 -4.35 -5.42 16.61
N PRO A 178 -5.16 -4.41 16.99
CA PRO A 178 -4.70 -3.01 17.04
C PRO A 178 -3.45 -2.79 17.90
N SER A 179 -3.21 -3.66 18.90
CA SER A 179 -1.99 -3.66 19.71
C SER A 179 -0.72 -3.89 18.89
N SER A 180 -0.82 -4.53 17.72
CA SER A 180 0.33 -4.69 16.83
C SER A 180 0.96 -3.35 16.42
N VAL A 181 0.14 -2.30 16.32
CA VAL A 181 0.57 -0.92 16.08
C VAL A 181 0.79 -0.16 17.38
N TRP A 182 -0.17 -0.29 18.32
CA TRP A 182 -0.13 0.50 19.56
C TRP A 182 1.11 0.24 20.41
N ASP A 183 1.59 -1.00 20.44
CA ASP A 183 2.74 -1.41 21.25
C ASP A 183 4.11 -1.15 20.56
N LEU A 184 4.14 -0.55 19.38
CA LEU A 184 5.41 -0.20 18.73
C LEU A 184 6.13 0.89 19.52
N PRO A 185 7.38 0.65 19.98
CA PRO A 185 8.06 1.55 20.91
C PRO A 185 8.61 2.83 20.26
N PHE A 186 8.78 2.83 18.94
CA PHE A 186 9.38 3.91 18.18
C PHE A 186 8.36 4.89 17.57
N LEU A 187 7.06 4.60 17.65
CA LEU A 187 6.00 5.51 17.21
C LEU A 187 5.47 6.32 18.38
N ASP A 188 5.27 7.61 18.18
CA ASP A 188 4.53 8.44 19.10
C ASP A 188 3.02 8.19 19.04
N GLU A 189 2.27 8.71 20.00
CA GLU A 189 0.81 8.50 20.08
C GLU A 189 0.08 9.06 18.86
N THR A 190 0.56 10.17 18.30
CA THR A 190 -0.05 10.77 17.10
C THR A 190 0.08 9.86 15.90
N ALA A 191 1.28 9.33 15.64
CA ALA A 191 1.53 8.37 14.59
C ALA A 191 0.68 7.10 14.74
N LYS A 192 0.59 6.55 15.98
CA LYS A 192 -0.26 5.39 16.29
C LYS A 192 -1.73 5.63 15.97
N ARG A 193 -2.28 6.78 16.37
CA ARG A 193 -3.68 7.16 16.07
C ARG A 193 -3.92 7.36 14.59
N ASN A 194 -2.96 7.96 13.89
CA ASN A 194 -3.05 8.13 12.45
C ASN A 194 -3.13 6.78 11.75
N ILE A 195 -2.22 5.87 12.05
CA ILE A 195 -2.18 4.53 11.46
C ILE A 195 -3.45 3.74 11.78
N LEU A 196 -3.92 3.81 13.03
CA LEU A 196 -5.10 3.06 13.48
C LEU A 196 -6.45 3.59 12.94
N GLY A 197 -6.48 4.80 12.36
CA GLY A 197 -7.75 5.33 11.86
C GLY A 197 -7.67 6.56 10.96
N TYR A 198 -6.94 7.60 11.32
CA TYR A 198 -6.98 8.85 10.57
C TYR A 198 -6.43 8.75 9.15
N ASN A 199 -5.41 7.91 8.91
CA ASN A 199 -4.88 7.69 7.58
C ASN A 199 -5.91 7.02 6.66
N ALA A 200 -6.69 6.06 7.18
CA ALA A 200 -7.80 5.46 6.44
C ALA A 200 -8.90 6.49 6.13
N ALA A 201 -9.25 7.33 7.10
CA ALA A 201 -10.21 8.40 6.89
C ALA A 201 -9.75 9.38 5.79
N ASN A 202 -8.47 9.75 5.81
CA ASN A 202 -7.88 10.61 4.78
C ASN A 202 -7.84 9.92 3.40
N LEU A 203 -7.39 8.66 3.36
CA LEU A 203 -7.30 7.88 2.12
C LEU A 203 -8.67 7.78 1.39
N PHE A 204 -9.73 7.56 2.16
CA PHE A 204 -11.07 7.31 1.62
C PHE A 204 -12.02 8.51 1.71
N ASN A 205 -11.52 9.70 2.08
CA ASN A 205 -12.33 10.92 2.27
C ASN A 205 -13.51 10.70 3.22
N LEU A 206 -13.28 10.01 4.34
CA LEU A 206 -14.31 9.74 5.34
C LEU A 206 -14.29 10.81 6.44
N GLU A 207 -15.47 11.28 6.81
CA GLU A 207 -15.62 12.12 7.99
C GLU A 207 -15.38 11.30 9.27
N VAL A 208 -14.49 11.78 10.11
CA VAL A 208 -14.29 11.20 11.44
C VAL A 208 -15.36 11.77 12.37
N PRO A 209 -16.27 10.95 12.94
CA PRO A 209 -17.29 11.43 13.85
C PRO A 209 -16.70 12.18 15.05
N ASP A 210 -17.35 13.26 15.50
CA ASP A 210 -16.88 14.17 16.57
C ASP A 210 -16.38 13.45 17.82
N LYS A 211 -17.06 12.36 18.20
CA LYS A 211 -16.69 11.54 19.37
C LYS A 211 -15.31 10.89 19.26
N TYR A 212 -14.76 10.77 18.04
CA TYR A 212 -13.43 10.21 17.76
C TYR A 212 -12.42 11.27 17.29
N GLN A 213 -12.88 12.50 17.07
CA GLN A 213 -11.97 13.60 16.77
C GLN A 213 -11.07 13.86 17.99
N LYS A 214 -9.83 14.28 17.74
CA LYS A 214 -8.88 14.58 18.82
C LYS A 214 -9.53 15.57 19.79
N ARG A 215 -9.92 15.11 20.97
CA ARG A 215 -10.00 16.00 22.11
C ARG A 215 -8.55 16.46 22.33
N ALA A 216 -8.29 17.77 22.15
CA ALA A 216 -7.07 18.34 22.65
C ALA A 216 -7.01 17.93 24.13
N TYR A 217 -6.08 17.05 24.48
CA TYR A 217 -5.78 16.82 25.87
C TYR A 217 -5.27 18.15 26.37
N ALA A 218 -6.07 18.84 27.17
CA ALA A 218 -5.55 19.92 28.01
C ALA A 218 -4.42 19.25 28.81
N ALA A 219 -3.19 19.73 28.60
CA ALA A 219 -2.06 19.34 29.45
C ALA A 219 -2.44 19.77 30.87
N GLU A 220 -2.66 18.79 31.78
CA GLU A 220 -2.68 19.02 33.21
C GLU A 220 -1.25 19.23 33.73
#